data_7ace71b5fdbf223b89299b4a3f3176d2
#
_entry.id   7ace71b5fdbf223b89299b4a3f3176d2
#
_cell.length_a   1.000
_cell.length_b   1.000
_cell.length_c   1.000
_cell.angle_alpha   90.00
_cell.angle_beta   90.00
_cell.angle_gamma   90.00
#
_symmetry.space_group_name_H-M   'P 1'
#
loop_
_entity.id
_entity.type
_entity.pdbx_description
1 polymer ?
#
loop_
_entity_poly.entity_id
_entity_poly.type
_entity_poly.pdbx_seq_one_letter_code
_entity_poly.pdbx_strand_id
1 'polypeptide(L)'
;MHRISFTVSVTAISRVFVLRDRMLGRLGNGRWARVQRHADSRHLIPSGSQQLDASFVRPAETPPQAALLICHGIAETVEHWLPAQHLLAAHGIASLVFDYAGYGKSTGAIDWAQCEQDAIAAFSFLKELAPGLPVSVLGFSMGSGIATAILDRICPDRLILCAAFTSFREAARSLGVPHRVSATLPPIWSGEEPLRRCPVPVLIVHGERDHTFPVRMASQLAAWCGANAKLVVVPGLSHNEPFYRPHLRYWRHVVSHLVPASPSAHDC
;
A
#
# COMPACT_ATOMS: atom_id res chain seq x y z
N MET A 1 -14.28 31.96 24.37
CA MET A 1 -13.36 30.82 24.26
C MET A 1 -13.20 30.48 22.78
N HIS A 2 -12.18 31.02 22.11
CA HIS A 2 -11.92 30.78 20.70
C HIS A 2 -11.20 29.45 20.57
N ARG A 3 -11.83 28.45 19.94
CA ARG A 3 -11.16 27.24 19.45
C ARG A 3 -10.28 27.64 18.28
N ILE A 4 -8.98 27.69 18.50
CA ILE A 4 -7.99 27.75 17.41
C ILE A 4 -7.97 26.37 16.77
N SER A 5 -8.63 26.25 15.62
CA SER A 5 -8.56 25.06 14.76
C SER A 5 -7.18 25.08 14.08
N PHE A 6 -6.23 24.32 14.60
CA PHE A 6 -5.00 24.01 13.89
C PHE A 6 -5.31 22.97 12.78
N THR A 7 -5.84 23.46 11.68
CA THR A 7 -5.82 22.71 10.43
C THR A 7 -4.39 22.80 9.89
N VAL A 8 -3.51 21.89 10.32
CA VAL A 8 -2.25 21.66 9.61
C VAL A 8 -2.66 21.16 8.24
N SER A 9 -2.64 22.06 7.26
CA SER A 9 -3.09 21.76 5.91
C SER A 9 -2.28 20.59 5.37
N VAL A 10 -2.95 19.50 5.02
CA VAL A 10 -2.40 18.35 4.27
C VAL A 10 -1.61 18.83 3.06
N THR A 11 -2.01 19.97 2.49
CA THR A 11 -1.33 20.69 1.41
C THR A 11 0.11 21.12 1.78
N ALA A 12 0.40 21.42 3.04
CA ALA A 12 1.76 21.79 3.47
C ALA A 12 2.67 20.56 3.56
N ILE A 13 2.15 19.44 4.06
CA ILE A 13 2.90 18.17 4.13
C ILE A 13 3.09 17.62 2.71
N SER A 14 2.07 17.64 1.85
CA SER A 14 2.17 17.24 0.44
C SER A 14 3.20 18.07 -0.35
N ARG A 15 3.28 19.39 -0.11
CA ARG A 15 4.23 20.27 -0.82
C ARG A 15 5.69 19.95 -0.50
N VAL A 16 6.00 19.52 0.71
CA VAL A 16 7.37 19.10 1.08
C VAL A 16 7.77 17.82 0.32
N PHE A 17 6.84 16.89 0.13
CA PHE A 17 7.10 15.66 -0.63
C PHE A 17 7.16 15.90 -2.14
N VAL A 18 6.25 16.70 -2.71
CA VAL A 18 6.20 17.02 -4.15
C VAL A 18 7.45 17.76 -4.63
N LEU A 19 8.03 18.66 -3.81
CA LEU A 19 9.27 19.36 -4.17
C LEU A 19 10.49 18.42 -4.22
N ARG A 20 10.52 17.38 -3.39
CA ARG A 20 11.59 16.37 -3.38
C ARG A 20 11.47 15.41 -4.56
N ASP A 21 10.26 15.05 -4.98
CA ASP A 21 10.00 14.13 -6.10
C ASP A 21 10.25 14.74 -7.49
N ARG A 22 10.03 16.04 -7.66
CA ARG A 22 10.35 16.72 -8.93
C ARG A 22 11.83 16.70 -9.31
N MET A 23 12.72 16.50 -8.34
CA MET A 23 14.18 16.36 -8.59
C MET A 23 14.58 14.94 -9.00
N LEU A 24 13.80 13.90 -8.70
CA LEU A 24 14.13 12.49 -8.97
C LEU A 24 13.46 11.94 -10.26
N GLY A 25 12.45 12.64 -10.82
CA GLY A 25 11.64 12.17 -11.94
C GLY A 25 12.28 12.18 -13.33
N ARG A 26 13.59 12.39 -13.47
CA ARG A 26 14.27 12.57 -14.79
C ARG A 26 15.25 11.48 -15.18
N LEU A 27 15.11 10.24 -14.75
CA LEU A 27 16.01 9.18 -15.21
C LEU A 27 15.27 7.89 -15.55
N GLY A 28 15.21 7.60 -16.86
CA GLY A 28 15.30 6.24 -17.36
C GLY A 28 14.07 5.61 -17.99
N ASN A 29 13.85 5.87 -19.29
CA ASN A 29 13.14 4.94 -20.18
C ASN A 29 14.00 3.66 -20.36
N GLY A 30 13.90 2.74 -19.41
CA GLY A 30 14.47 1.39 -19.54
C GLY A 30 13.58 0.52 -20.43
N ARG A 31 14.11 0.01 -21.53
CA ARG A 31 13.49 -1.00 -22.38
C ARG A 31 13.18 -2.24 -21.55
N TRP A 32 11.92 -2.48 -21.24
CA TRP A 32 11.45 -3.72 -20.61
C TRP A 32 11.34 -4.80 -21.68
N ALA A 33 12.07 -5.88 -21.48
CA ALA A 33 12.04 -7.03 -22.35
C ALA A 33 10.72 -7.78 -22.22
N ARG A 34 10.15 -8.13 -23.38
CA ARG A 34 9.03 -9.03 -23.62
C ARG A 34 7.76 -8.73 -22.82
N VAL A 35 6.86 -8.00 -23.47
CA VAL A 35 5.51 -7.73 -23.05
C VAL A 35 4.77 -9.04 -22.82
N GLN A 36 4.68 -9.51 -21.58
CA GLN A 36 3.62 -10.43 -21.20
C GLN A 36 2.32 -9.64 -21.31
N ARG A 37 1.34 -10.18 -22.08
CA ARG A 37 0.08 -9.50 -22.28
C ARG A 37 -0.67 -9.42 -20.96
N HIS A 38 -1.06 -8.23 -20.58
CA HIS A 38 -1.94 -7.93 -19.45
C HIS A 38 -3.20 -7.24 -19.97
N ALA A 39 -4.29 -7.37 -19.24
CA ALA A 39 -5.54 -6.69 -19.53
C ALA A 39 -5.77 -5.62 -18.46
N ASP A 40 -5.83 -4.36 -18.90
CA ASP A 40 -6.01 -3.19 -18.05
C ASP A 40 -7.42 -2.64 -18.26
N SER A 41 -8.07 -2.25 -17.15
CA SER A 41 -9.35 -1.55 -17.19
C SER A 41 -9.41 -0.46 -16.15
N ARG A 42 -10.11 0.64 -16.49
CA ARG A 42 -10.37 1.76 -15.55
C ARG A 42 -11.80 1.64 -15.04
N HIS A 43 -11.95 1.97 -13.78
CA HIS A 43 -13.21 1.90 -13.07
C HIS A 43 -13.44 3.17 -12.24
N LEU A 44 -14.71 3.49 -12.02
CA LEU A 44 -15.14 4.47 -11.02
C LEU A 44 -15.82 3.70 -9.90
N ILE A 45 -15.27 3.78 -8.69
CA ILE A 45 -15.78 3.07 -7.51
C ILE A 45 -16.57 4.05 -6.65
N PRO A 46 -17.86 3.80 -6.38
CA PRO A 46 -18.62 4.62 -5.46
C PRO A 46 -18.13 4.43 -4.03
N SER A 47 -17.86 5.55 -3.34
CA SER A 47 -17.49 5.59 -1.91
C SER A 47 -18.24 6.72 -1.22
N GLY A 48 -19.37 6.40 -0.60
CA GLY A 48 -20.32 7.40 -0.11
C GLY A 48 -20.80 8.32 -1.22
N SER A 49 -20.53 9.62 -1.10
CA SER A 49 -20.83 10.63 -2.13
C SER A 49 -19.73 10.80 -3.17
N GLN A 50 -18.62 10.08 -3.04
CA GLN A 50 -17.44 10.21 -3.89
C GLN A 50 -17.38 9.14 -4.98
N GLN A 51 -16.64 9.45 -6.05
CA GLN A 51 -16.27 8.51 -7.11
C GLN A 51 -14.76 8.37 -7.14
N LEU A 52 -14.25 7.17 -6.92
CA LEU A 52 -12.83 6.89 -6.89
C LEU A 52 -12.38 6.38 -8.27
N ASP A 53 -11.35 7.01 -8.83
CA ASP A 53 -10.68 6.52 -10.03
C ASP A 53 -9.80 5.32 -9.66
N ALA A 54 -9.93 4.23 -10.39
CA ALA A 54 -9.23 2.99 -10.11
C ALA A 54 -8.72 2.31 -11.39
N SER A 55 -7.57 1.63 -11.28
CA SER A 55 -7.01 0.77 -12.30
C SER A 55 -7.03 -0.68 -11.85
N PHE A 56 -7.65 -1.54 -12.63
CA PHE A 56 -7.61 -2.98 -12.46
C PHE A 56 -6.77 -3.62 -13.56
N VAL A 57 -5.75 -4.35 -13.18
CA VAL A 57 -4.82 -5.03 -14.09
C VAL A 57 -4.78 -6.51 -13.74
N ARG A 58 -4.88 -7.37 -14.76
CA ARG A 58 -4.85 -8.83 -14.60
C ARG A 58 -4.05 -9.50 -15.72
N PRO A 59 -3.59 -10.75 -15.54
CA PRO A 59 -3.09 -11.56 -16.65
C PRO A 59 -4.09 -11.61 -17.80
N ALA A 60 -3.66 -11.51 -19.05
CA ALA A 60 -4.55 -11.54 -20.21
C ALA A 60 -4.82 -12.98 -20.70
N GLU A 61 -3.83 -13.86 -20.59
CA GLU A 61 -3.84 -15.19 -21.21
C GLU A 61 -4.18 -16.32 -20.24
N THR A 62 -3.99 -16.11 -18.93
CA THR A 62 -4.23 -17.11 -17.90
C THR A 62 -5.14 -16.56 -16.80
N PRO A 63 -5.99 -17.39 -16.18
CA PRO A 63 -6.73 -16.97 -15.00
C PRO A 63 -5.77 -16.54 -13.88
N PRO A 64 -6.06 -15.45 -13.17
CA PRO A 64 -5.26 -15.07 -12.01
C PRO A 64 -5.41 -16.07 -10.86
N GLN A 65 -4.37 -16.23 -10.06
CA GLN A 65 -4.33 -17.12 -8.91
C GLN A 65 -4.66 -16.41 -7.59
N ALA A 66 -4.53 -15.08 -7.57
CA ALA A 66 -4.84 -14.22 -6.42
C ALA A 66 -5.20 -12.82 -6.90
N ALA A 67 -5.90 -12.07 -6.05
CA ALA A 67 -6.19 -10.66 -6.25
C ALA A 67 -5.59 -9.82 -5.12
N LEU A 68 -5.10 -8.62 -5.47
CA LEU A 68 -4.43 -7.70 -4.54
C LEU A 68 -5.02 -6.30 -4.64
N LEU A 69 -5.57 -5.80 -3.53
CA LEU A 69 -5.84 -4.38 -3.38
C LEU A 69 -4.55 -3.67 -2.97
N ILE A 70 -4.20 -2.56 -3.61
CA ILE A 70 -3.06 -1.73 -3.29
C ILE A 70 -3.55 -0.39 -2.76
N CYS A 71 -3.25 -0.12 -1.49
CA CYS A 71 -3.41 1.15 -0.82
C CYS A 71 -2.10 1.95 -0.96
N HIS A 72 -2.09 2.95 -1.82
CA HIS A 72 -0.89 3.70 -2.18
C HIS A 72 -0.45 4.71 -1.11
N GLY A 73 0.75 5.27 -1.27
CA GLY A 73 1.33 6.26 -0.38
C GLY A 73 0.82 7.69 -0.62
N ILE A 74 1.31 8.62 0.21
CA ILE A 74 0.98 10.05 0.08
C ILE A 74 1.54 10.61 -1.23
N ALA A 75 0.80 11.50 -1.87
CA ALA A 75 1.15 12.16 -3.15
C ALA A 75 1.33 11.21 -4.35
N GLU A 76 0.93 9.95 -4.21
CA GLU A 76 0.89 8.98 -5.30
C GLU A 76 -0.50 8.94 -5.94
N THR A 77 -0.58 8.35 -7.11
CA THR A 77 -1.82 8.11 -7.85
C THR A 77 -1.77 6.75 -8.52
N VAL A 78 -2.89 6.30 -9.03
CA VAL A 78 -3.02 5.07 -9.82
C VAL A 78 -1.93 4.94 -10.89
N GLU A 79 -1.60 6.04 -11.58
CA GLU A 79 -0.63 6.03 -12.68
C GLU A 79 0.80 5.62 -12.23
N HIS A 80 1.17 5.95 -11.00
CA HIS A 80 2.49 5.60 -10.47
C HIS A 80 2.62 4.08 -10.23
N TRP A 81 1.50 3.38 -10.04
CA TRP A 81 1.47 1.96 -9.70
C TRP A 81 1.31 1.02 -10.88
N LEU A 82 0.98 1.53 -12.07
CA LEU A 82 0.83 0.70 -13.28
C LEU A 82 2.03 -0.23 -13.55
N PRO A 83 3.30 0.22 -13.44
CA PRO A 83 4.44 -0.69 -13.65
C PRO A 83 4.48 -1.85 -12.64
N ALA A 84 4.10 -1.62 -11.39
CA ALA A 84 4.02 -2.67 -10.38
C ALA A 84 2.84 -3.63 -10.64
N GLN A 85 1.70 -3.11 -11.08
CA GLN A 85 0.54 -3.93 -11.47
C GLN A 85 0.88 -4.83 -12.66
N HIS A 86 1.59 -4.32 -13.67
CA HIS A 86 2.05 -5.12 -14.81
C HIS A 86 3.02 -6.24 -14.38
N LEU A 87 3.93 -5.94 -13.43
CA LEU A 87 4.80 -6.96 -12.85
C LEU A 87 3.99 -8.04 -12.13
N LEU A 88 3.00 -7.67 -11.33
CA LEU A 88 2.12 -8.60 -10.62
C LEU A 88 1.31 -9.47 -11.59
N ALA A 89 0.73 -8.87 -12.64
CA ALA A 89 -0.01 -9.59 -13.68
C ALA A 89 0.88 -10.60 -14.40
N ALA A 90 2.15 -10.27 -14.66
CA ALA A 90 3.14 -11.18 -15.22
C ALA A 90 3.41 -12.41 -14.33
N HIS A 91 3.06 -12.34 -13.06
CA HIS A 91 3.21 -13.42 -12.08
C HIS A 91 1.87 -14.01 -11.63
N GLY A 92 0.81 -13.87 -12.44
CA GLY A 92 -0.48 -14.50 -12.17
C GLY A 92 -1.33 -13.81 -11.11
N ILE A 93 -1.07 -12.54 -10.77
CA ILE A 93 -1.77 -11.79 -9.72
C ILE A 93 -2.58 -10.67 -10.38
N ALA A 94 -3.90 -10.66 -10.18
CA ALA A 94 -4.73 -9.50 -10.49
C ALA A 94 -4.54 -8.43 -9.41
N SER A 95 -4.59 -7.15 -9.78
CA SER A 95 -4.42 -6.08 -8.81
C SER A 95 -5.32 -4.88 -9.10
N LEU A 96 -5.83 -4.25 -8.05
CA LEU A 96 -6.58 -3.00 -8.08
C LEU A 96 -5.82 -1.94 -7.30
N VAL A 97 -5.57 -0.80 -7.94
CA VAL A 97 -5.11 0.43 -7.29
C VAL A 97 -6.19 1.48 -7.49
N PHE A 98 -6.42 2.32 -6.51
CA PHE A 98 -7.42 3.39 -6.58
C PHE A 98 -6.85 4.68 -6.00
N ASP A 99 -7.28 5.82 -6.53
CA ASP A 99 -7.01 7.13 -5.94
C ASP A 99 -8.02 7.39 -4.81
N TYR A 100 -7.53 7.73 -3.60
CA TYR A 100 -8.42 8.16 -2.51
C TYR A 100 -9.18 9.42 -2.88
N ALA A 101 -10.30 9.71 -2.22
CA ALA A 101 -11.03 10.96 -2.41
C ALA A 101 -10.10 12.17 -2.29
N GLY A 102 -10.15 13.06 -3.30
CA GLY A 102 -9.25 14.22 -3.40
C GLY A 102 -7.86 13.93 -3.97
N TYR A 103 -7.53 12.66 -4.31
CA TYR A 103 -6.33 12.29 -5.04
C TYR A 103 -6.63 12.08 -6.53
N GLY A 104 -5.62 12.27 -7.37
CA GLY A 104 -5.64 11.95 -8.79
C GLY A 104 -6.87 12.46 -9.52
N LYS A 105 -7.70 11.55 -10.02
CA LYS A 105 -8.97 11.84 -10.72
C LYS A 105 -10.20 11.55 -9.85
N SER A 106 -10.03 11.11 -8.61
CA SER A 106 -11.12 10.88 -7.67
C SER A 106 -11.78 12.20 -7.23
N THR A 107 -13.09 12.17 -7.03
CA THR A 107 -13.82 13.35 -6.53
C THR A 107 -13.59 13.57 -5.04
N GLY A 108 -14.08 14.70 -4.52
CA GLY A 108 -14.03 15.00 -3.09
C GLY A 108 -12.79 15.73 -2.63
N ALA A 109 -12.51 15.63 -1.34
CA ALA A 109 -11.37 16.26 -0.69
C ALA A 109 -10.67 15.24 0.20
N ILE A 110 -9.36 15.46 0.46
CA ILE A 110 -8.56 14.56 1.30
C ILE A 110 -9.03 14.65 2.74
N ASP A 111 -9.47 13.51 3.27
CA ASP A 111 -9.84 13.30 4.66
C ASP A 111 -9.39 11.90 5.12
N TRP A 112 -8.84 11.80 6.32
CA TRP A 112 -8.26 10.54 6.80
C TRP A 112 -9.29 9.44 7.02
N ALA A 113 -10.46 9.79 7.56
CA ALA A 113 -11.56 8.85 7.78
C ALA A 113 -12.17 8.42 6.43
N GLN A 114 -12.25 9.34 5.47
CA GLN A 114 -12.69 9.04 4.11
C GLN A 114 -11.72 8.08 3.41
N CYS A 115 -10.39 8.23 3.58
CA CYS A 115 -9.42 7.28 3.02
C CYS A 115 -9.64 5.84 3.46
N GLU A 116 -10.06 5.63 4.73
CA GLU A 116 -10.42 4.29 5.21
C GLU A 116 -11.70 3.75 4.55
N GLN A 117 -12.74 4.59 4.40
CA GLN A 117 -13.97 4.20 3.71
C GLN A 117 -13.70 3.89 2.22
N ASP A 118 -12.87 4.69 1.57
CA ASP A 118 -12.45 4.49 0.19
C ASP A 118 -11.77 3.12 0.01
N ALA A 119 -10.86 2.77 0.92
CA ALA A 119 -10.17 1.48 0.88
C ALA A 119 -11.13 0.30 1.11
N ILE A 120 -12.14 0.44 1.97
CA ILE A 120 -13.18 -0.58 2.16
C ILE A 120 -14.03 -0.73 0.91
N ALA A 121 -14.46 0.37 0.28
CA ALA A 121 -15.22 0.35 -0.96
C ALA A 121 -14.42 -0.32 -2.09
N ALA A 122 -13.14 0.04 -2.22
CA ALA A 122 -12.23 -0.57 -3.20
C ALA A 122 -12.00 -2.05 -2.96
N PHE A 123 -11.90 -2.49 -1.69
CA PHE A 123 -11.78 -3.91 -1.36
C PHE A 123 -13.04 -4.70 -1.75
N SER A 124 -14.21 -4.18 -1.43
CA SER A 124 -15.49 -4.79 -1.80
C SER A 124 -15.64 -4.89 -3.33
N PHE A 125 -15.29 -3.82 -4.04
CA PHE A 125 -15.30 -3.79 -5.50
C PHE A 125 -14.32 -4.79 -6.11
N LEU A 126 -13.11 -4.95 -5.54
CA LEU A 126 -12.17 -5.96 -6.00
C LEU A 126 -12.70 -7.38 -5.81
N LYS A 127 -13.40 -7.67 -4.73
CA LYS A 127 -14.05 -8.97 -4.52
C LYS A 127 -15.10 -9.29 -5.60
N GLU A 128 -15.80 -8.27 -6.10
CA GLU A 128 -16.76 -8.42 -7.20
C GLU A 128 -16.06 -8.66 -8.55
N LEU A 129 -14.90 -8.00 -8.80
CA LEU A 129 -14.10 -8.19 -10.01
C LEU A 129 -13.35 -9.53 -10.04
N ALA A 130 -13.08 -10.13 -8.88
CA ALA A 130 -12.26 -11.32 -8.73
C ALA A 130 -12.97 -12.42 -7.93
N PRO A 131 -14.17 -12.88 -8.37
CA PRO A 131 -14.96 -13.85 -7.63
C PRO A 131 -14.21 -15.19 -7.50
N GLY A 132 -14.22 -15.77 -6.29
CA GLY A 132 -13.58 -17.06 -6.00
C GLY A 132 -12.06 -17.01 -5.83
N LEU A 133 -11.40 -15.85 -6.01
CA LEU A 133 -9.98 -15.71 -5.74
C LEU A 133 -9.72 -15.29 -4.28
N PRO A 134 -8.59 -15.70 -3.69
CA PRO A 134 -8.12 -15.09 -2.46
C PRO A 134 -7.80 -13.61 -2.70
N VAL A 135 -8.36 -12.72 -1.86
CA VAL A 135 -8.19 -11.27 -1.96
C VAL A 135 -7.36 -10.75 -0.79
N SER A 136 -6.19 -10.23 -1.12
CA SER A 136 -5.22 -9.70 -0.15
C SER A 136 -5.13 -8.19 -0.25
N VAL A 137 -4.55 -7.54 0.78
CA VAL A 137 -4.32 -6.09 0.80
C VAL A 137 -2.85 -5.79 0.99
N LEU A 138 -2.35 -4.86 0.18
CA LEU A 138 -1.02 -4.26 0.33
C LEU A 138 -1.19 -2.79 0.69
N GLY A 139 -0.55 -2.37 1.79
CA GLY A 139 -0.41 -0.97 2.15
C GLY A 139 1.04 -0.51 2.00
N PHE A 140 1.26 0.55 1.21
CA PHE A 140 2.56 1.18 1.04
C PHE A 140 2.61 2.53 1.73
N SER A 141 3.63 2.79 2.55
CA SER A 141 3.82 4.07 3.23
C SER A 141 2.54 4.52 3.97
N MET A 142 1.93 5.66 3.62
CA MET A 142 0.62 6.10 4.16
C MET A 142 -0.43 4.99 4.07
N GLY A 143 -0.50 4.29 2.93
CA GLY A 143 -1.43 3.19 2.73
C GLY A 143 -1.25 2.02 3.70
N SER A 144 -0.08 1.86 4.33
CA SER A 144 0.13 0.83 5.35
C SER A 144 -0.68 1.10 6.61
N GLY A 145 -0.78 2.36 7.01
CA GLY A 145 -1.64 2.78 8.13
C GLY A 145 -3.12 2.55 7.82
N ILE A 146 -3.56 2.91 6.60
CA ILE A 146 -4.93 2.72 6.13
C ILE A 146 -5.27 1.22 6.07
N ALA A 147 -4.43 0.41 5.40
CA ALA A 147 -4.64 -1.03 5.28
C ALA A 147 -4.75 -1.72 6.65
N THR A 148 -3.92 -1.30 7.61
CA THR A 148 -3.96 -1.83 8.98
C THR A 148 -5.24 -1.39 9.72
N ALA A 149 -5.67 -0.14 9.56
CA ALA A 149 -6.85 0.40 10.25
C ALA A 149 -8.17 -0.25 9.81
N ILE A 150 -8.24 -0.79 8.60
CA ILE A 150 -9.46 -1.39 8.05
C ILE A 150 -9.55 -2.93 8.23
N LEU A 151 -8.52 -3.58 8.79
CA LEU A 151 -8.43 -5.05 8.88
C LEU A 151 -9.68 -5.70 9.46
N ASP A 152 -10.19 -5.19 10.56
CA ASP A 152 -11.37 -5.74 11.24
C ASP A 152 -12.68 -5.59 10.43
N ARG A 153 -12.64 -4.74 9.39
CA ARG A 153 -13.81 -4.42 8.55
C ARG A 153 -13.82 -5.16 7.21
N ILE A 154 -12.68 -5.65 6.73
CA ILE A 154 -12.57 -6.22 5.38
C ILE A 154 -12.23 -7.70 5.32
N CYS A 155 -11.62 -8.26 6.36
CA CYS A 155 -11.20 -9.68 6.43
C CYS A 155 -10.46 -10.15 5.16
N PRO A 156 -9.24 -9.64 4.88
CA PRO A 156 -8.46 -10.06 3.72
C PRO A 156 -7.85 -11.45 3.97
N ASP A 157 -7.47 -12.17 2.90
CA ASP A 157 -6.77 -13.46 3.03
C ASP A 157 -5.32 -13.30 3.53
N ARG A 158 -4.66 -12.18 3.17
CA ARG A 158 -3.30 -11.84 3.59
C ARG A 158 -3.14 -10.33 3.68
N LEU A 159 -2.22 -9.90 4.53
CA LEU A 159 -1.79 -8.51 4.63
C LEU A 159 -0.33 -8.34 4.20
N ILE A 160 -0.05 -7.32 3.39
CA ILE A 160 1.31 -6.94 3.03
C ILE A 160 1.53 -5.49 3.43
N LEU A 161 2.55 -5.23 4.23
CA LEU A 161 2.96 -3.91 4.68
C LEU A 161 4.32 -3.57 4.10
N CYS A 162 4.36 -2.54 3.25
CA CYS A 162 5.54 -2.10 2.54
C CYS A 162 5.96 -0.71 2.99
N ALA A 163 7.25 -0.51 3.36
CA ALA A 163 7.76 0.77 3.83
C ALA A 163 6.85 1.40 4.93
N ALA A 164 6.43 0.56 5.88
CA ALA A 164 5.36 0.85 6.83
C ALA A 164 5.86 1.57 8.09
N PHE A 165 4.93 2.23 8.77
CA PHE A 165 5.14 2.92 10.04
C PHE A 165 4.24 2.36 11.16
N THR A 166 4.61 2.61 12.41
CA THR A 166 3.90 2.08 13.59
C THR A 166 2.63 2.84 13.95
N SER A 167 2.60 4.16 13.72
CA SER A 167 1.43 5.02 13.91
C SER A 167 1.61 6.35 13.17
N PHE A 168 0.50 7.07 12.91
CA PHE A 168 0.54 8.38 12.27
C PHE A 168 1.44 9.39 13.02
N ARG A 169 1.40 9.36 14.35
CA ARG A 169 2.26 10.24 15.19
C ARG A 169 3.74 9.90 15.04
N GLU A 170 4.09 8.62 15.00
CA GLU A 170 5.48 8.17 14.80
C GLU A 170 5.95 8.46 13.37
N ALA A 171 5.09 8.30 12.36
CA ALA A 171 5.38 8.70 10.99
C ALA A 171 5.71 10.20 10.92
N ALA A 172 4.90 11.06 11.54
CA ALA A 172 5.15 12.50 11.60
C ALA A 172 6.48 12.83 12.26
N ARG A 173 6.83 12.13 13.36
CA ARG A 173 8.15 12.31 14.04
C ARG A 173 9.31 11.91 13.13
N SER A 174 9.20 10.81 12.41
CA SER A 174 10.23 10.39 11.46
C SER A 174 10.44 11.40 10.33
N LEU A 175 9.41 12.18 10.01
CA LEU A 175 9.46 13.28 9.04
C LEU A 175 9.94 14.61 9.63
N GLY A 176 10.42 14.61 10.88
CA GLY A 176 10.99 15.78 11.54
C GLY A 176 9.97 16.64 12.32
N VAL A 177 8.71 16.20 12.47
CA VAL A 177 7.74 16.91 13.30
C VAL A 177 8.15 16.78 14.78
N PRO A 178 8.33 17.90 15.51
CA PRO A 178 8.72 17.87 16.92
C PRO A 178 7.73 17.06 17.77
N HIS A 179 8.24 16.37 18.80
CA HIS A 179 7.44 15.50 19.66
C HIS A 179 6.18 16.18 20.23
N ARG A 180 6.33 17.42 20.72
CA ARG A 180 5.20 18.19 21.28
C ARG A 180 4.10 18.47 20.25
N VAL A 181 4.48 18.69 18.98
CA VAL A 181 3.54 18.92 17.88
C VAL A 181 2.92 17.60 17.43
N SER A 182 3.72 16.55 17.25
CA SER A 182 3.20 15.24 16.87
C SER A 182 2.23 14.66 17.89
N ALA A 183 2.39 14.98 19.19
CA ALA A 183 1.46 14.56 20.25
C ALA A 183 0.06 15.17 20.11
N THR A 184 -0.09 16.32 19.44
CA THR A 184 -1.38 16.97 19.17
C THR A 184 -2.08 16.42 17.93
N LEU A 185 -1.36 15.65 17.09
CA LEU A 185 -1.98 15.00 15.92
C LEU A 185 -2.99 13.93 16.34
N PRO A 186 -4.01 13.64 15.50
CA PRO A 186 -4.97 12.61 15.82
C PRO A 186 -4.28 11.24 16.01
N PRO A 187 -4.75 10.41 16.97
CA PRO A 187 -4.17 9.09 17.25
C PRO A 187 -4.72 8.04 16.27
N ILE A 188 -4.61 8.31 14.96
CA ILE A 188 -5.05 7.41 13.89
C ILE A 188 -3.93 6.49 13.43
N TRP A 189 -4.33 5.42 12.75
CA TRP A 189 -3.45 4.45 12.10
C TRP A 189 -2.36 3.90 13.04
N SER A 190 -2.74 3.62 14.29
CA SER A 190 -1.91 2.85 15.19
C SER A 190 -1.99 1.37 14.81
N GLY A 191 -0.86 0.76 14.48
CA GLY A 191 -0.81 -0.63 14.05
C GLY A 191 -0.86 -1.64 15.19
N GLU A 192 -0.65 -1.22 16.46
CA GLU A 192 -0.45 -2.16 17.56
C GLU A 192 -1.65 -3.09 17.77
N GLU A 193 -2.80 -2.53 18.05
CA GLU A 193 -3.98 -3.31 18.40
C GLU A 193 -4.52 -4.13 17.22
N PRO A 194 -4.67 -3.57 16.00
CA PRO A 194 -5.10 -4.36 14.84
C PRO A 194 -4.15 -5.51 14.50
N LEU A 195 -2.83 -5.30 14.59
CA LEU A 195 -1.86 -6.34 14.23
C LEU A 195 -1.73 -7.44 15.30
N ARG A 196 -1.90 -7.11 16.59
CA ARG A 196 -1.95 -8.13 17.67
C ARG A 196 -3.13 -9.09 17.49
N ARG A 197 -4.24 -8.62 16.93
CA ARG A 197 -5.44 -9.42 16.68
C ARG A 197 -5.51 -9.97 15.25
N CYS A 198 -4.56 -9.64 14.39
CA CYS A 198 -4.61 -10.02 12.98
C CYS A 198 -4.52 -11.56 12.83
N PRO A 199 -5.57 -12.22 12.32
CA PRO A 199 -5.60 -13.68 12.22
C PRO A 199 -4.93 -14.20 10.94
N VAL A 200 -4.62 -13.32 9.99
CA VAL A 200 -4.11 -13.71 8.67
C VAL A 200 -2.59 -13.57 8.59
N PRO A 201 -1.94 -14.30 7.66
CA PRO A 201 -0.52 -14.14 7.42
C PRO A 201 -0.16 -12.71 7.01
N VAL A 202 0.87 -12.15 7.64
CA VAL A 202 1.36 -10.79 7.40
C VAL A 202 2.78 -10.84 6.83
N LEU A 203 2.98 -10.22 5.67
CA LEU A 203 4.30 -9.97 5.12
C LEU A 203 4.67 -8.50 5.35
N ILE A 204 5.80 -8.24 5.97
CA ILE A 204 6.36 -6.89 6.11
C ILE A 204 7.63 -6.83 5.28
N VAL A 205 7.65 -5.96 4.25
CA VAL A 205 8.82 -5.74 3.40
C VAL A 205 9.30 -4.32 3.58
N HIS A 206 10.58 -4.15 3.94
CA HIS A 206 11.13 -2.84 4.25
C HIS A 206 12.51 -2.67 3.62
N GLY A 207 12.82 -1.46 3.16
CA GLY A 207 14.13 -1.14 2.64
C GLY A 207 15.13 -0.86 3.78
N GLU A 208 16.33 -1.46 3.70
CA GLU A 208 17.39 -1.20 4.69
C GLU A 208 17.77 0.29 4.77
N ARG A 209 17.72 0.99 3.61
CA ARG A 209 18.03 2.43 3.49
C ARG A 209 16.78 3.29 3.44
N ASP A 210 15.70 2.85 4.05
CA ASP A 210 14.53 3.70 4.22
C ASP A 210 14.81 4.79 5.27
N HIS A 211 15.08 6.00 4.78
CA HIS A 211 15.32 7.19 5.62
C HIS A 211 14.04 7.91 6.00
N THR A 212 12.90 7.53 5.42
CA THR A 212 11.57 8.07 5.76
C THR A 212 11.04 7.39 7.01
N PHE A 213 11.00 6.06 6.98
CA PHE A 213 10.62 5.24 8.14
C PHE A 213 11.74 4.24 8.44
N PRO A 214 12.38 4.35 9.61
CA PRO A 214 13.49 3.47 9.93
C PRO A 214 13.05 2.03 10.15
N VAL A 215 13.92 1.06 9.81
CA VAL A 215 13.68 -0.40 9.90
C VAL A 215 13.13 -0.85 11.26
N ARG A 216 13.47 -0.14 12.37
CA ARG A 216 12.92 -0.45 13.70
C ARG A 216 11.39 -0.40 13.75
N MET A 217 10.73 0.41 12.90
CA MET A 217 9.28 0.43 12.81
C MET A 217 8.76 -0.88 12.21
N ALA A 218 9.38 -1.37 11.13
CA ALA A 218 9.03 -2.67 10.55
C ALA A 218 9.23 -3.83 11.55
N SER A 219 10.33 -3.80 12.32
CA SER A 219 10.59 -4.78 13.38
C SER A 219 9.53 -4.73 14.48
N GLN A 220 9.07 -3.53 14.85
CA GLN A 220 8.01 -3.36 15.84
C GLN A 220 6.66 -3.89 15.34
N LEU A 221 6.31 -3.61 14.07
CA LEU A 221 5.09 -4.15 13.44
C LEU A 221 5.12 -5.69 13.43
N ALA A 222 6.27 -6.28 13.06
CA ALA A 222 6.45 -7.74 13.08
C ALA A 222 6.29 -8.32 14.51
N ALA A 223 6.83 -7.64 15.51
CA ALA A 223 6.69 -8.07 16.90
C ALA A 223 5.22 -8.05 17.36
N TRP A 224 4.42 -7.10 16.91
CA TRP A 224 2.98 -7.07 17.22
C TRP A 224 2.18 -8.20 16.54
N CYS A 225 2.54 -8.59 15.31
CA CYS A 225 1.89 -9.72 14.63
C CYS A 225 2.31 -11.09 15.18
N GLY A 226 3.44 -11.17 15.91
CA GLY A 226 3.95 -12.43 16.43
C GLY A 226 4.24 -13.48 15.35
N ALA A 227 3.76 -14.70 15.55
CA ALA A 227 4.00 -15.84 14.64
C ALA A 227 3.38 -15.67 13.24
N ASN A 228 2.41 -14.77 13.09
CA ASN A 228 1.78 -14.51 11.79
C ASN A 228 2.64 -13.63 10.87
N ALA A 229 3.72 -13.02 11.38
CA ALA A 229 4.55 -12.12 10.61
C ALA A 229 5.76 -12.78 9.95
N LYS A 230 6.00 -12.40 8.70
CA LYS A 230 7.28 -12.56 8.03
C LYS A 230 7.86 -11.19 7.74
N LEU A 231 8.97 -10.83 8.39
CA LEU A 231 9.73 -9.60 8.11
C LEU A 231 10.83 -9.86 7.10
N VAL A 232 10.88 -9.03 6.06
CA VAL A 232 11.94 -9.02 5.06
C VAL A 232 12.53 -7.61 4.97
N VAL A 233 13.78 -7.47 5.36
CA VAL A 233 14.55 -6.24 5.15
C VAL A 233 15.39 -6.40 3.89
N VAL A 234 15.16 -5.56 2.88
CA VAL A 234 15.83 -5.65 1.58
C VAL A 234 17.08 -4.77 1.60
N PRO A 235 18.30 -5.36 1.49
CA PRO A 235 19.54 -4.61 1.56
C PRO A 235 19.65 -3.52 0.48
N GLY A 236 20.08 -2.33 0.89
CA GLY A 236 20.36 -1.20 0.01
C GLY A 236 19.15 -0.51 -0.59
N LEU A 237 17.93 -0.93 -0.28
CA LEU A 237 16.70 -0.36 -0.84
C LEU A 237 16.24 0.87 -0.05
N SER A 238 15.81 1.93 -0.76
CA SER A 238 15.24 3.16 -0.18
C SER A 238 13.72 3.11 -0.11
N HIS A 239 13.08 4.16 0.43
CA HIS A 239 11.63 4.23 0.67
C HIS A 239 10.79 4.00 -0.60
N ASN A 240 11.03 4.78 -1.67
CA ASN A 240 10.16 4.83 -2.85
C ASN A 240 10.60 3.90 -4.00
N GLU A 241 11.79 3.32 -3.91
CA GLU A 241 12.36 2.50 -4.99
C GLU A 241 11.48 1.29 -5.39
N PRO A 242 10.73 0.65 -4.46
CA PRO A 242 9.90 -0.51 -4.80
C PRO A 242 8.86 -0.27 -5.89
N PHE A 243 8.24 0.91 -5.97
CA PHE A 243 7.18 1.17 -6.94
C PHE A 243 7.64 2.03 -8.13
N TYR A 244 8.58 2.96 -7.95
CA TYR A 244 9.14 3.74 -9.07
C TYR A 244 9.95 2.89 -10.04
N ARG A 245 10.59 1.83 -9.53
CA ARG A 245 11.37 0.87 -10.32
C ARG A 245 11.05 -0.53 -9.85
N PRO A 246 9.83 -1.04 -10.13
CA PRO A 246 9.43 -2.36 -9.66
C PRO A 246 10.41 -3.41 -10.19
N HIS A 247 11.06 -4.11 -9.27
CA HIS A 247 12.06 -5.12 -9.55
C HIS A 247 11.80 -6.37 -8.73
N LEU A 248 12.00 -7.55 -9.29
CA LEU A 248 11.78 -8.82 -8.60
C LEU A 248 12.59 -8.97 -7.30
N ARG A 249 13.72 -8.28 -7.14
CA ARG A 249 14.48 -8.28 -5.90
C ARG A 249 13.63 -7.93 -4.67
N TYR A 250 12.64 -7.04 -4.85
CA TYR A 250 11.66 -6.66 -3.82
C TYR A 250 10.35 -7.44 -4.01
N TRP A 251 9.76 -7.35 -5.20
CA TRP A 251 8.42 -7.86 -5.48
C TRP A 251 8.31 -9.38 -5.42
N ARG A 252 9.42 -10.15 -5.59
CA ARG A 252 9.41 -11.61 -5.41
C ARG A 252 8.86 -12.03 -4.04
N HIS A 253 9.10 -11.23 -3.00
CA HIS A 253 8.61 -11.52 -1.66
C HIS A 253 7.08 -11.37 -1.57
N VAL A 254 6.54 -10.36 -2.24
CA VAL A 254 5.09 -10.13 -2.37
C VAL A 254 4.47 -11.25 -3.21
N VAL A 255 5.02 -11.53 -4.37
CA VAL A 255 4.53 -12.60 -5.27
C VAL A 255 4.51 -13.95 -4.54
N SER A 256 5.61 -14.37 -3.91
CA SER A 256 5.66 -15.66 -3.20
C SER A 256 4.78 -15.72 -1.96
N HIS A 257 4.42 -14.57 -1.40
CA HIS A 257 3.47 -14.51 -0.29
C HIS A 257 2.03 -14.67 -0.77
N LEU A 258 1.68 -14.12 -1.94
CA LEU A 258 0.34 -14.18 -2.52
C LEU A 258 0.05 -15.52 -3.20
N VAL A 259 1.05 -16.08 -3.89
CA VAL A 259 0.98 -17.34 -4.61
C VAL A 259 2.07 -18.26 -4.08
N PRO A 260 1.84 -18.97 -2.96
CA PRO A 260 2.79 -19.94 -2.45
C PRO A 260 3.03 -21.01 -3.53
N ALA A 261 4.30 -21.40 -3.71
CA ALA A 261 4.61 -22.54 -4.56
C ALA A 261 3.81 -23.75 -4.08
N SER A 262 3.14 -24.45 -4.99
CA SER A 262 2.53 -25.74 -4.65
C SER A 262 3.59 -26.64 -4.02
N PRO A 263 3.29 -27.35 -2.91
CA PRO A 263 4.24 -28.28 -2.34
C PRO A 263 4.68 -29.23 -3.48
N SER A 264 6.00 -29.31 -3.68
CA SER A 264 6.57 -30.20 -4.70
C SER A 264 6.13 -31.61 -4.37
N ALA A 265 5.59 -32.33 -5.37
CA ALA A 265 5.14 -33.74 -5.27
C ALA A 265 6.30 -34.74 -4.96
N HIS A 266 7.39 -34.25 -4.36
CA HIS A 266 8.59 -35.05 -4.04
C HIS A 266 8.83 -35.26 -2.55
N ASP A 267 7.93 -34.81 -1.67
CA ASP A 267 8.01 -35.03 -0.21
C ASP A 267 6.92 -36.00 0.27
N CYS A 268 6.68 -37.11 -0.46
CA CYS A 268 5.94 -38.27 -0.02
C CYS A 268 6.82 -39.50 -0.02
#